data_2c2ab8437130d0936f5b4514c2dd0f37
#
_entry.id   2c2ab8437130d0936f5b4514c2dd0f37
#
_cell.length_a   1.000
_cell.length_b   1.000
_cell.length_c   1.000
_cell.angle_alpha   90.00
_cell.angle_beta   90.00
_cell.angle_gamma   90.00
#
_symmetry.space_group_name_H-M   'P 1'
#
loop_
_entity.id
_entity.type
_entity.pdbx_description
1 polymer ?
#
loop_
_entity_poly.entity_id
_entity_poly.type
_entity_poly.pdbx_seq_one_letter_code
_entity_poly.pdbx_strand_id
1 'polypeptide(L)'
;MGWHVGDNPINVQKNREALRDSLGISKLIFMNQVHGDEVDCVDEDTLTPTCDAMISQSKNVALAVMVADCIPLLFYDALTQSIGVAHAGRAGSALSLSVKTLHAMQKNFGVLPQSVEVYIGPCIGKCCYEVGKEVCAGLEHVLHVKQEALILDLPKANIQALCEAGVLEKNIHDKTLCTCCSSEYFSYRREKITGRFVGV
;
A
#
# COMPACT_ATOMS: atom_id res chain seq x y z
N MET A 1 -15.15 1.40 -2.04
CA MET A 1 -14.28 0.86 -3.09
C MET A 1 -14.19 -0.68 -3.06
N GLY A 2 -14.31 -1.34 -1.90
CA GLY A 2 -14.17 -2.78 -1.74
C GLY A 2 -15.48 -3.55 -1.96
N TRP A 3 -15.45 -4.59 -2.79
CA TRP A 3 -16.59 -5.49 -3.01
C TRP A 3 -16.88 -6.42 -1.81
N HIS A 4 -15.84 -6.71 -1.00
CA HIS A 4 -15.86 -7.72 0.07
C HIS A 4 -16.21 -7.16 1.45
N VAL A 5 -16.66 -5.90 1.54
CA VAL A 5 -16.90 -5.22 2.83
C VAL A 5 -18.39 -5.00 3.13
N GLY A 6 -19.28 -5.67 2.39
CA GLY A 6 -20.72 -5.57 2.61
C GLY A 6 -21.38 -4.30 2.06
N ASP A 7 -20.67 -3.54 1.24
CA ASP A 7 -21.21 -2.36 0.56
C ASP A 7 -22.10 -2.78 -0.65
N ASN A 8 -23.00 -1.89 -1.07
CA ASN A 8 -23.83 -2.12 -2.25
C ASN A 8 -22.95 -2.19 -3.52
N PRO A 9 -22.98 -3.30 -4.29
CA PRO A 9 -22.15 -3.45 -5.48
C PRO A 9 -22.32 -2.32 -6.51
N ILE A 10 -23.52 -1.80 -6.68
CA ILE A 10 -23.78 -0.70 -7.61
C ILE A 10 -23.03 0.57 -7.17
N ASN A 11 -23.01 0.84 -5.87
CA ASN A 11 -22.27 2.01 -5.33
C ASN A 11 -20.77 1.82 -5.47
N VAL A 12 -20.25 0.61 -5.23
CA VAL A 12 -18.83 0.30 -5.42
C VAL A 12 -18.42 0.53 -6.88
N GLN A 13 -19.22 0.02 -7.82
CA GLN A 13 -18.99 0.20 -9.26
C GLN A 13 -18.97 1.68 -9.63
N LYS A 14 -19.99 2.44 -9.25
CA LYS A 14 -20.07 3.89 -9.52
C LYS A 14 -18.89 4.66 -8.95
N ASN A 15 -18.46 4.33 -7.71
CA ASN A 15 -17.31 4.98 -7.08
C ASN A 15 -16.00 4.69 -7.83
N ARG A 16 -15.81 3.47 -8.33
CA ARG A 16 -14.62 3.09 -9.12
C ARG A 16 -14.60 3.79 -10.47
N GLU A 17 -15.76 3.85 -11.15
CA GLU A 17 -15.92 4.57 -12.42
C GLU A 17 -15.67 6.07 -12.24
N ALA A 18 -16.27 6.69 -11.23
CA ALA A 18 -16.06 8.11 -10.94
C ALA A 18 -14.58 8.44 -10.65
N LEU A 19 -13.87 7.55 -9.93
CA LEU A 19 -12.42 7.71 -9.70
C LEU A 19 -11.65 7.62 -11.02
N ARG A 20 -11.88 6.58 -11.84
CA ARG A 20 -11.25 6.42 -13.15
C ARG A 20 -11.47 7.66 -14.02
N ASP A 21 -12.72 8.13 -14.10
CA ASP A 21 -13.09 9.27 -14.92
C ASP A 21 -12.46 10.58 -14.40
N SER A 22 -12.36 10.75 -13.09
CA SER A 22 -11.70 11.91 -12.49
C SER A 22 -10.20 11.96 -12.74
N LEU A 23 -9.56 10.81 -12.94
CA LEU A 23 -8.15 10.69 -13.28
C LEU A 23 -7.89 10.84 -14.79
N GLY A 24 -8.93 10.83 -15.62
CA GLY A 24 -8.81 10.92 -17.08
C GLY A 24 -8.09 9.73 -17.72
N ILE A 25 -8.14 8.56 -17.08
CA ILE A 25 -7.45 7.36 -17.54
C ILE A 25 -8.41 6.36 -18.17
N SER A 26 -7.90 5.53 -19.08
CA SER A 26 -8.71 4.50 -19.75
C SER A 26 -8.93 3.28 -18.84
N LYS A 27 -7.95 2.93 -18.01
CA LYS A 27 -8.00 1.73 -17.17
C LYS A 27 -7.47 1.97 -15.76
N LEU A 28 -8.28 1.57 -14.78
CA LEU A 28 -7.94 1.54 -13.36
C LEU A 28 -7.93 0.07 -12.91
N ILE A 29 -6.75 -0.46 -12.56
CA ILE A 29 -6.58 -1.85 -12.17
C ILE A 29 -6.60 -1.96 -10.66
N PHE A 30 -7.50 -2.80 -10.15
CA PHE A 30 -7.55 -3.24 -8.76
C PHE A 30 -7.01 -4.66 -8.67
N MET A 31 -6.37 -4.99 -7.56
CA MET A 31 -5.97 -6.36 -7.23
C MET A 31 -6.92 -6.99 -6.22
N ASN A 32 -6.98 -8.32 -6.24
CA ASN A 32 -7.59 -9.10 -5.18
C ASN A 32 -6.54 -9.31 -4.08
N GLN A 33 -6.58 -8.45 -3.05
CA GLN A 33 -5.60 -8.40 -1.96
C GLN A 33 -5.84 -9.55 -0.97
N VAL A 34 -4.79 -10.30 -0.67
CA VAL A 34 -4.83 -11.50 0.20
C VAL A 34 -3.93 -11.38 1.43
N HIS A 35 -3.33 -10.20 1.65
CA HIS A 35 -2.34 -9.93 2.70
C HIS A 35 -1.08 -10.80 2.57
N GLY A 36 -0.71 -11.13 1.33
CA GLY A 36 0.50 -11.88 0.95
C GLY A 36 1.67 -10.96 0.59
N ASP A 37 2.53 -11.48 -0.28
CA ASP A 37 3.76 -10.81 -0.72
C ASP A 37 4.03 -10.96 -2.23
N GLU A 38 3.03 -11.42 -2.98
CA GLU A 38 3.10 -11.53 -4.43
C GLU A 38 3.05 -10.14 -5.09
N VAL A 39 3.86 -9.98 -6.13
CA VAL A 39 3.97 -8.77 -6.94
C VAL A 39 3.73 -9.11 -8.39
N ASP A 40 2.69 -8.56 -8.99
CA ASP A 40 2.36 -8.77 -10.40
C ASP A 40 2.79 -7.59 -11.28
N CYS A 41 3.35 -7.91 -12.45
CA CYS A 41 3.59 -6.94 -13.52
C CYS A 41 2.37 -6.89 -14.43
N VAL A 42 1.72 -5.74 -14.51
CA VAL A 42 0.40 -5.58 -15.14
C VAL A 42 0.41 -4.56 -16.28
N ASP A 43 -0.52 -4.71 -17.20
CA ASP A 43 -0.70 -3.88 -18.39
C ASP A 43 -2.19 -3.61 -18.67
N GLU A 44 -2.49 -3.03 -19.82
CA GLU A 44 -3.86 -2.72 -20.25
C GLU A 44 -4.76 -3.94 -20.43
N ASP A 45 -4.22 -5.13 -20.67
CA ASP A 45 -4.99 -6.37 -20.84
C ASP A 45 -5.25 -7.09 -19.53
N THR A 46 -4.52 -6.75 -18.46
CA THR A 46 -4.65 -7.36 -17.14
C THR A 46 -6.01 -7.04 -16.52
N LEU A 47 -6.72 -8.04 -16.03
CA LEU A 47 -8.03 -7.86 -15.38
C LEU A 47 -7.88 -7.50 -13.88
N THR A 48 -7.96 -8.51 -13.02
CA THR A 48 -7.85 -8.34 -11.55
C THR A 48 -6.91 -9.42 -11.03
N PRO A 49 -5.61 -9.12 -10.87
CA PRO A 49 -4.66 -10.09 -10.36
C PRO A 49 -4.91 -10.38 -8.88
N THR A 50 -4.50 -11.56 -8.42
CA THR A 50 -4.50 -11.94 -6.99
C THR A 50 -3.09 -11.75 -6.45
N CYS A 51 -2.84 -10.60 -5.86
CA CYS A 51 -1.54 -10.18 -5.33
C CYS A 51 -1.73 -9.07 -4.29
N ASP A 52 -0.65 -8.64 -3.67
CA ASP A 52 -0.66 -7.50 -2.75
C ASP A 52 0.23 -6.34 -3.22
N ALA A 53 0.85 -6.48 -4.40
CA ALA A 53 1.51 -5.38 -5.09
C ALA A 53 1.38 -5.53 -6.62
N MET A 54 1.39 -4.41 -7.31
CA MET A 54 1.40 -4.34 -8.78
C MET A 54 2.43 -3.34 -9.26
N ILE A 55 3.05 -3.63 -10.39
CA ILE A 55 3.96 -2.72 -11.09
C ILE A 55 3.57 -2.60 -12.57
N SER A 56 3.83 -1.46 -13.20
CA SER A 56 3.52 -1.23 -14.61
C SER A 56 4.41 -0.16 -15.25
N GLN A 57 4.60 -0.27 -16.57
CA GLN A 57 5.10 0.78 -17.46
C GLN A 57 4.06 1.19 -18.50
N SER A 58 2.88 0.60 -18.49
CA SER A 58 1.82 0.87 -19.46
C SER A 58 1.29 2.29 -19.30
N LYS A 59 1.18 3.01 -20.42
CA LYS A 59 0.54 4.33 -20.47
C LYS A 59 -0.97 4.17 -20.35
N ASN A 60 -1.64 5.17 -19.78
CA ASN A 60 -3.10 5.18 -19.59
C ASN A 60 -3.65 4.10 -18.64
N VAL A 61 -2.76 3.47 -17.86
CA VAL A 61 -3.12 2.55 -16.78
C VAL A 61 -2.80 3.22 -15.45
N ALA A 62 -3.72 3.14 -14.50
CA ALA A 62 -3.45 3.45 -13.10
C ALA A 62 -3.65 2.20 -12.24
N LEU A 63 -2.87 2.11 -11.18
CA LEU A 63 -2.88 1.00 -10.23
C LEU A 63 -3.55 1.45 -8.93
N ALA A 64 -4.49 0.68 -8.42
CA ALA A 64 -5.23 1.00 -7.21
C ALA A 64 -4.99 -0.02 -6.09
N VAL A 65 -4.59 0.46 -4.93
CA VAL A 65 -4.46 -0.31 -3.69
C VAL A 65 -5.52 0.11 -2.68
N MET A 66 -6.34 -0.84 -2.21
CA MET A 66 -7.43 -0.59 -1.25
C MET A 66 -6.94 -0.79 0.17
N VAL A 67 -7.25 0.17 1.05
CA VAL A 67 -6.84 0.11 2.45
C VAL A 67 -7.92 0.60 3.42
N ALA A 68 -7.81 0.15 4.67
CA ALA A 68 -8.40 0.70 5.88
C ALA A 68 -7.47 0.26 7.03
N ASP A 69 -6.50 1.11 7.35
CA ASP A 69 -5.40 0.95 8.30
C ASP A 69 -4.09 0.41 7.74
N CYS A 70 -4.08 -0.53 6.76
CA CYS A 70 -2.84 -0.93 6.09
C CYS A 70 -2.22 0.24 5.34
N ILE A 71 -0.91 0.19 5.07
CA ILE A 71 -0.21 1.23 4.32
C ILE A 71 -0.46 1.06 2.82
N PRO A 72 -0.98 2.07 2.11
CA PRO A 72 -0.89 2.13 0.67
C PRO A 72 0.48 2.73 0.32
N LEU A 73 1.39 1.94 -0.25
CA LEU A 73 2.65 2.41 -0.80
C LEU A 73 2.48 2.67 -2.29
N LEU A 74 2.94 3.83 -2.76
CA LEU A 74 2.94 4.20 -4.17
C LEU A 74 4.39 4.44 -4.58
N PHE A 75 4.82 3.83 -5.68
CA PHE A 75 6.17 3.92 -6.23
C PHE A 75 6.12 4.61 -7.59
N TYR A 76 7.07 5.49 -7.84
CA TYR A 76 7.24 6.13 -9.14
C TYR A 76 8.71 6.29 -9.48
N ASP A 77 9.08 5.95 -10.70
CA ASP A 77 10.39 6.24 -11.26
C ASP A 77 10.25 7.04 -12.55
N ALA A 78 10.68 8.29 -12.51
CA ALA A 78 10.59 9.20 -13.65
C ALA A 78 11.51 8.81 -14.81
N LEU A 79 12.63 8.13 -14.53
CA LEU A 79 13.61 7.74 -15.57
C LEU A 79 13.05 6.65 -16.45
N THR A 80 12.44 5.64 -15.87
CA THR A 80 11.83 4.52 -16.60
C THR A 80 10.35 4.73 -16.89
N GLN A 81 9.74 5.79 -16.32
CA GLN A 81 8.30 6.05 -16.37
C GLN A 81 7.47 4.86 -15.85
N SER A 82 7.97 4.19 -14.82
CA SER A 82 7.30 3.06 -14.20
C SER A 82 6.62 3.46 -12.89
N ILE A 83 5.53 2.75 -12.59
CA ILE A 83 4.73 2.92 -11.39
C ILE A 83 4.59 1.60 -10.64
N GLY A 84 4.34 1.68 -9.35
CA GLY A 84 4.00 0.53 -8.54
C GLY A 84 3.09 0.90 -7.38
N VAL A 85 2.31 -0.06 -6.90
CA VAL A 85 1.53 0.05 -5.68
C VAL A 85 1.71 -1.19 -4.82
N ALA A 86 1.71 -1.03 -3.50
CA ALA A 86 1.76 -2.17 -2.59
C ALA A 86 0.85 -1.97 -1.37
N HIS A 87 0.17 -3.05 -0.99
CA HIS A 87 -0.67 -3.17 0.19
C HIS A 87 0.17 -3.64 1.38
N ALA A 88 0.92 -2.73 1.99
CA ALA A 88 1.82 -3.04 3.09
C ALA A 88 1.07 -3.01 4.45
N GLY A 89 0.22 -3.99 4.68
CA GLY A 89 -0.28 -4.29 6.03
C GLY A 89 0.80 -4.94 6.89
N ARG A 90 0.45 -5.37 8.10
CA ARG A 90 1.38 -6.05 9.00
C ARG A 90 2.06 -7.26 8.33
N ALA A 91 1.28 -8.15 7.73
CA ALA A 91 1.83 -9.35 7.09
C ALA A 91 2.73 -8.98 5.90
N GLY A 92 2.28 -8.11 4.99
CA GLY A 92 3.08 -7.65 3.86
C GLY A 92 4.37 -6.95 4.29
N SER A 93 4.33 -6.14 5.37
CA SER A 93 5.54 -5.50 5.93
C SER A 93 6.51 -6.53 6.51
N ALA A 94 6.02 -7.54 7.25
CA ALA A 94 6.85 -8.63 7.78
C ALA A 94 7.48 -9.48 6.66
N LEU A 95 6.80 -9.61 5.53
CA LEU A 95 7.27 -10.32 4.33
C LEU A 95 8.10 -9.43 3.38
N SER A 96 8.41 -8.20 3.81
CA SER A 96 9.19 -7.22 3.03
C SER A 96 8.57 -6.88 1.66
N LEU A 97 7.23 -6.79 1.57
CA LEU A 97 6.51 -6.53 0.32
C LEU A 97 6.96 -5.23 -0.37
N SER A 98 7.27 -4.17 0.41
CA SER A 98 7.80 -2.92 -0.13
C SER A 98 9.12 -3.11 -0.90
N VAL A 99 10.03 -3.91 -0.36
CA VAL A 99 11.31 -4.25 -1.00
C VAL A 99 11.10 -5.18 -2.19
N LYS A 100 10.19 -6.16 -2.10
CA LYS A 100 9.84 -7.05 -3.22
C LYS A 100 9.26 -6.26 -4.39
N THR A 101 8.43 -5.26 -4.12
CA THR A 101 7.90 -4.36 -5.15
C THR A 101 9.02 -3.59 -5.85
N LEU A 102 9.95 -3.01 -5.08
CA LEU A 102 11.14 -2.32 -5.61
C LEU A 102 11.99 -3.27 -6.48
N HIS A 103 12.27 -4.49 -5.99
CA HIS A 103 13.04 -5.49 -6.74
C HIS A 103 12.32 -5.93 -8.02
N ALA A 104 10.99 -6.03 -8.00
CA ALA A 104 10.22 -6.32 -9.20
C ALA A 104 10.34 -5.18 -10.23
N MET A 105 10.30 -3.90 -9.80
CA MET A 105 10.53 -2.75 -10.67
C MET A 105 11.95 -2.75 -11.24
N GLN A 106 12.96 -3.06 -10.42
CA GLN A 106 14.34 -3.21 -10.88
C GLN A 106 14.47 -4.30 -11.95
N LYS A 107 13.92 -5.48 -11.68
CA LYS A 107 14.02 -6.65 -12.55
C LYS A 107 13.30 -6.45 -13.89
N ASN A 108 12.10 -5.86 -13.88
CA ASN A 108 11.27 -5.76 -15.08
C ASN A 108 11.55 -4.49 -15.88
N PHE A 109 11.95 -3.39 -15.23
CA PHE A 109 12.03 -2.08 -15.87
C PHE A 109 13.41 -1.41 -15.76
N GLY A 110 14.37 -2.05 -15.07
CA GLY A 110 15.71 -1.50 -14.90
C GLY A 110 15.78 -0.28 -13.96
N VAL A 111 14.80 -0.15 -13.07
CA VAL A 111 14.73 0.94 -12.10
C VAL A 111 15.95 0.93 -11.17
N LEU A 112 16.50 2.10 -10.87
CA LEU A 112 17.55 2.26 -9.87
C LEU A 112 16.90 2.67 -8.55
N PRO A 113 17.21 2.02 -7.41
CA PRO A 113 16.60 2.38 -6.12
C PRO A 113 16.71 3.87 -5.78
N GLN A 114 17.83 4.50 -6.16
CA GLN A 114 18.10 5.90 -5.86
C GLN A 114 17.22 6.89 -6.66
N SER A 115 16.60 6.45 -7.75
CA SER A 115 15.70 7.30 -8.57
C SER A 115 14.23 7.14 -8.20
N VAL A 116 13.89 6.12 -7.40
CA VAL A 116 12.49 5.86 -7.04
C VAL A 116 12.00 6.85 -6.01
N GLU A 117 10.86 7.45 -6.28
CA GLU A 117 10.04 8.20 -5.32
C GLU A 117 9.01 7.24 -4.70
N VAL A 118 8.90 7.23 -3.38
CA VAL A 118 7.95 6.40 -2.65
C VAL A 118 7.03 7.28 -1.81
N TYR A 119 5.73 7.10 -1.96
CA TYR A 119 4.72 7.83 -1.19
C TYR A 119 4.01 6.88 -0.23
N ILE A 120 4.03 7.22 1.05
CA ILE A 120 3.33 6.51 2.11
C ILE A 120 2.01 7.23 2.37
N GLY A 121 0.91 6.59 1.99
CA GLY A 121 -0.42 7.17 2.22
C GLY A 121 -0.93 6.99 3.65
N PRO A 122 -2.12 7.54 3.97
CA PRO A 122 -2.74 7.40 5.29
C PRO A 122 -2.87 5.94 5.71
N CYS A 123 -2.48 5.64 6.95
CA CYS A 123 -2.52 4.29 7.52
C CYS A 123 -2.66 4.37 9.04
N ILE A 124 -2.77 3.25 9.72
CA ILE A 124 -2.78 3.25 11.18
C ILE A 124 -1.41 3.66 11.73
N GLY A 125 -1.38 4.69 12.54
CA GLY A 125 -0.16 5.18 13.19
C GLY A 125 0.13 4.43 14.50
N LYS A 126 1.37 4.53 14.97
CA LYS A 126 1.81 3.98 16.26
C LYS A 126 1.00 4.49 17.47
N CYS A 127 0.24 5.57 17.33
CA CYS A 127 -0.67 6.06 18.38
C CYS A 127 -1.82 5.08 18.64
N CYS A 128 -2.21 4.25 17.66
CA CYS A 128 -3.38 3.37 17.71
C CYS A 128 -3.08 1.90 17.40
N TYR A 129 -1.85 1.57 16.95
CA TYR A 129 -1.55 0.22 16.47
C TYR A 129 -0.97 -0.66 17.58
N GLU A 130 -1.79 -0.94 18.58
CA GLU A 130 -1.52 -1.97 19.58
C GLU A 130 -1.65 -3.36 18.95
N VAL A 131 -0.70 -4.25 19.26
CA VAL A 131 -0.61 -5.61 18.71
C VAL A 131 -0.30 -6.62 19.83
N GLY A 132 -0.69 -7.89 19.62
CA GLY A 132 -0.29 -8.99 20.49
C GLY A 132 1.12 -9.49 20.13
N LYS A 133 1.74 -10.23 21.06
CA LYS A 133 3.11 -10.78 20.87
C LYS A 133 3.19 -11.71 19.67
N GLU A 134 2.14 -12.44 19.38
CA GLU A 134 2.03 -13.43 18.30
C GLU A 134 2.11 -12.80 16.89
N VAL A 135 1.91 -11.49 16.77
CA VAL A 135 1.90 -10.79 15.47
C VAL A 135 3.16 -9.99 15.17
N CYS A 136 4.20 -10.12 16.00
CA CYS A 136 5.40 -9.30 15.92
C CYS A 136 6.52 -9.90 15.07
N ALA A 137 6.40 -11.17 14.65
CA ALA A 137 7.45 -11.85 13.89
C ALA A 137 7.87 -11.07 12.64
N GLY A 138 9.17 -10.80 12.51
CA GLY A 138 9.75 -10.03 11.43
C GLY A 138 9.67 -8.50 11.58
N LEU A 139 9.04 -7.99 12.64
CA LEU A 139 8.85 -6.56 12.87
C LEU A 139 9.31 -6.12 14.28
N GLU A 140 10.10 -6.95 14.95
CA GLU A 140 10.55 -6.71 16.33
C GLU A 140 11.33 -5.40 16.48
N HIS A 141 12.08 -5.01 15.45
CA HIS A 141 12.93 -3.82 15.43
C HIS A 141 12.14 -2.47 15.44
N VAL A 142 10.84 -2.52 15.16
CA VAL A 142 9.94 -1.35 15.16
C VAL A 142 8.82 -1.45 16.20
N LEU A 143 8.97 -2.37 17.16
CA LEU A 143 8.07 -2.48 18.29
C LEU A 143 8.45 -1.50 19.39
N HIS A 144 7.46 -0.91 19.99
CA HIS A 144 7.58 -0.05 21.17
C HIS A 144 6.71 -0.59 22.29
N VAL A 145 7.21 -0.54 23.52
CA VAL A 145 6.41 -0.85 24.72
C VAL A 145 5.86 0.44 25.30
N LYS A 146 4.55 0.51 25.46
CA LYS A 146 3.86 1.64 26.08
C LYS A 146 2.84 1.10 27.10
N GLN A 147 3.05 1.33 28.37
CA GLN A 147 2.15 0.88 29.44
C GLN A 147 1.77 -0.62 29.31
N GLU A 148 2.77 -1.48 29.13
CA GLU A 148 2.64 -2.93 28.92
C GLU A 148 2.06 -3.37 27.58
N ALA A 149 1.54 -2.45 26.75
CA ALA A 149 1.08 -2.73 25.41
C ALA A 149 2.24 -2.71 24.39
N LEU A 150 2.21 -3.61 23.40
CA LEU A 150 3.11 -3.61 22.28
C LEU A 150 2.52 -2.73 21.16
N ILE A 151 3.26 -1.73 20.76
CA ILE A 151 2.88 -0.79 19.72
C ILE A 151 3.75 -1.01 18.49
N LEU A 152 3.14 -1.17 17.33
CA LEU A 152 3.84 -1.38 16.06
C LEU A 152 3.87 -0.10 15.22
N ASP A 153 5.06 0.24 14.71
CA ASP A 153 5.27 1.38 13.81
C ASP A 153 5.49 0.86 12.38
N LEU A 154 4.40 0.59 11.66
CA LEU A 154 4.46 0.06 10.28
C LEU A 154 5.13 1.01 9.28
N PRO A 155 4.85 2.33 9.27
CA PRO A 155 5.56 3.25 8.38
C PRO A 155 7.06 3.17 8.57
N LYS A 156 7.53 3.21 9.82
CA LYS A 156 8.96 3.11 10.13
C LYS A 156 9.59 1.81 9.61
N ALA A 157 8.89 0.66 9.74
CA ALA A 157 9.37 -0.62 9.22
C ALA A 157 9.63 -0.56 7.71
N ASN A 158 8.67 -0.04 6.95
CA ASN A 158 8.77 0.04 5.50
C ASN A 158 9.81 1.08 5.04
N ILE A 159 9.91 2.23 5.72
CA ILE A 159 10.94 3.24 5.46
C ILE A 159 12.34 2.64 5.64
N GLN A 160 12.59 1.99 6.77
CA GLN A 160 13.89 1.37 7.04
C GLN A 160 14.24 0.32 5.99
N ALA A 161 13.33 -0.60 5.67
CA ALA A 161 13.53 -1.64 4.68
C ALA A 161 13.82 -1.07 3.28
N LEU A 162 13.12 -0.01 2.86
CA LEU A 162 13.35 0.66 1.59
C LEU A 162 14.70 1.39 1.55
N CYS A 163 15.10 2.06 2.64
CA CYS A 163 16.40 2.70 2.74
C CYS A 163 17.54 1.67 2.68
N GLU A 164 17.40 0.53 3.38
CA GLU A 164 18.35 -0.58 3.33
C GLU A 164 18.43 -1.20 1.92
N ALA A 165 17.34 -1.19 1.16
CA ALA A 165 17.30 -1.61 -0.24
C ALA A 165 17.83 -0.54 -1.23
N GLY A 166 18.28 0.62 -0.75
CA GLY A 166 18.96 1.65 -1.53
C GLY A 166 18.07 2.82 -1.99
N VAL A 167 16.80 2.89 -1.57
CA VAL A 167 15.98 4.09 -1.80
C VAL A 167 16.54 5.23 -0.94
N LEU A 168 16.70 6.41 -1.53
CA LEU A 168 17.16 7.57 -0.78
C LEU A 168 16.07 8.06 0.17
N GLU A 169 16.40 8.31 1.42
CA GLU A 169 15.42 8.77 2.43
C GLU A 169 14.67 10.03 1.99
N LYS A 170 15.34 10.96 1.31
CA LYS A 170 14.72 12.17 0.76
C LYS A 170 13.64 11.91 -0.31
N ASN A 171 13.63 10.72 -0.92
CA ASN A 171 12.68 10.28 -1.91
C ASN A 171 11.52 9.50 -1.28
N ILE A 172 11.48 9.35 0.04
CA ILE A 172 10.39 8.71 0.76
C ILE A 172 9.51 9.79 1.39
N HIS A 173 8.31 9.94 0.85
CA HIS A 173 7.35 10.96 1.25
C HIS A 173 6.35 10.38 2.26
N ASP A 174 6.65 10.55 3.54
CA ASP A 174 5.77 10.16 4.63
C ASP A 174 4.98 11.37 5.14
N LYS A 175 3.71 11.41 4.79
CA LYS A 175 2.72 12.34 5.35
C LYS A 175 1.68 11.58 6.18
N THR A 176 2.13 10.60 6.94
CA THR A 176 1.28 9.65 7.62
C THR A 176 0.27 10.33 8.52
N LEU A 177 -0.98 10.29 8.11
CA LEU A 177 -2.14 10.59 8.94
C LEU A 177 -2.65 9.26 9.50
N CYS A 178 -2.86 9.20 10.82
CA CYS A 178 -3.41 7.99 11.43
C CYS A 178 -4.89 7.85 11.07
N THR A 179 -5.22 6.82 10.31
CA THR A 179 -6.59 6.51 9.88
C THR A 179 -7.53 6.24 11.06
N CYS A 180 -7.01 5.66 12.14
CA CYS A 180 -7.80 5.37 13.33
C CYS A 180 -8.14 6.64 14.14
N CYS A 181 -7.25 7.64 14.17
CA CYS A 181 -7.48 8.92 14.83
C CYS A 181 -8.35 9.87 13.99
N SER A 182 -8.23 9.79 12.67
CA SER A 182 -8.95 10.68 11.75
C SER A 182 -10.32 10.12 11.39
N SER A 183 -11.35 10.96 11.40
CA SER A 183 -12.69 10.63 10.91
C SER A 183 -12.82 10.72 9.38
N GLU A 184 -11.81 11.26 8.68
CA GLU A 184 -11.83 11.41 7.23
C GLU A 184 -11.52 10.11 6.48
N TYR A 185 -10.93 9.11 7.16
CA TYR A 185 -10.53 7.84 6.58
C TYR A 185 -11.26 6.67 7.21
N PHE A 186 -11.52 5.64 6.40
CA PHE A 186 -12.00 4.37 6.91
C PHE A 186 -10.91 3.69 7.75
N SER A 187 -11.30 3.14 8.91
CA SER A 187 -10.40 2.43 9.81
C SER A 187 -11.05 1.14 10.32
N TYR A 188 -10.44 0.01 9.98
CA TYR A 188 -10.88 -1.29 10.49
C TYR A 188 -10.66 -1.42 12.00
N ARG A 189 -9.58 -0.83 12.52
CA ARG A 189 -9.30 -0.80 13.96
C ARG A 189 -10.40 -0.10 14.73
N ARG A 190 -10.88 1.03 14.22
CA ARG A 190 -11.93 1.84 14.87
C ARG A 190 -13.32 1.22 14.71
N GLU A 191 -13.67 0.75 13.50
CA GLU A 191 -15.05 0.45 13.13
C GLU A 191 -15.35 -1.04 12.98
N LYS A 192 -14.35 -1.90 12.74
CA LYS A 192 -14.44 -3.33 12.41
C LYS A 192 -15.14 -3.59 11.06
N ILE A 193 -16.37 -3.11 10.88
CA ILE A 193 -17.08 -3.12 9.59
C ILE A 193 -16.94 -1.72 9.02
N THR A 194 -16.21 -1.59 7.90
CA THR A 194 -15.90 -0.28 7.34
C THR A 194 -15.60 -0.38 5.84
N GLY A 195 -15.71 0.74 5.16
CA GLY A 195 -15.36 0.87 3.75
C GLY A 195 -13.87 0.71 3.46
N ARG A 196 -13.50 0.99 2.23
CA ARG A 196 -12.10 1.07 1.79
C ARG A 196 -11.90 2.37 1.02
N PHE A 197 -10.81 3.06 1.32
CA PHE A 197 -10.27 4.09 0.42
C PHE A 197 -9.13 3.50 -0.41
N VAL A 198 -8.60 4.26 -1.35
CA VAL A 198 -7.58 3.79 -2.28
C VAL A 198 -6.41 4.76 -2.36
N GLY A 199 -5.19 4.21 -2.52
CA GLY A 199 -4.06 4.87 -3.11
C GLY A 199 -4.02 4.56 -4.61
N VAL A 200 -3.74 5.55 -5.44
CA VAL A 200 -3.65 5.43 -6.91
C VAL A 200 -2.40 6.13 -7.39
#